data_671f60a6b590c8236a23212726f983f4
#
_entry.id   671f60a6b590c8236a23212726f983f4
#
_cell.length_a   1.000
_cell.length_b   1.000
_cell.length_c   1.000
_cell.angle_alpha   90.00
_cell.angle_beta   90.00
_cell.angle_gamma   90.00
#
_symmetry.space_group_name_H-M   'P 1'
#
loop_
_entity.id
_entity.type
_entity.pdbx_description
1 polymer ?
#
loop_
_entity_poly.entity_id
_entity_poly.type
_entity_poly.pdbx_seq_one_letter_code
_entity_poly.pdbx_strand_id
1 'polypeptide(L)'
;MAKIKTIVIMTSGGDAPGMNAAIRAVTRSAIYNGFNVKAIYRGYDGLINDEIKPFTTENVSGIIGTGGTILKTARSKEFMTEEGRQKAYESIQKEEIDALVVIGGNGSLTGAMNFAREFDICCIGLPGTIDNDLYGTDNTIGYDTTMNTIVECVDRIRDTAQSHERIFFIEVMGRDAGFLAQNSAIASGAEAAIIPEDSTDVDQLAQFMERGIRKSKKSCIVIVSESPKCGALYYADRVRKEFPEFDVRVSILGHLQRGGRPSARDRILASRTGCGAIEAIMQGQRNVMIGVRNNEVVYVPLSEAIRSDKPFDRKLIKVLDELSI
;
A
#
# COMPACT_ATOMS: atom_id res chain seq x y z
N MET A 1 -16.93 29.73 -7.15
CA MET A 1 -15.79 28.86 -7.51
C MET A 1 -15.78 28.69 -9.02
N ALA A 2 -14.62 28.75 -9.65
CA ALA A 2 -14.53 28.44 -11.09
C ALA A 2 -14.99 26.99 -11.34
N LYS A 3 -15.67 26.75 -12.44
CA LYS A 3 -16.18 25.42 -12.75
C LYS A 3 -15.00 24.55 -13.18
N ILE A 4 -14.72 23.45 -12.47
CA ILE A 4 -13.70 22.46 -12.85
C ILE A 4 -14.07 21.87 -14.23
N LYS A 5 -13.12 21.87 -15.15
CA LYS A 5 -13.27 21.35 -16.53
C LYS A 5 -12.24 20.27 -16.84
N THR A 6 -11.01 20.45 -16.36
CA THR A 6 -9.89 19.56 -16.67
C THR A 6 -9.36 18.92 -15.42
N ILE A 7 -9.34 17.58 -15.38
CA ILE A 7 -8.83 16.76 -14.30
C ILE A 7 -7.56 16.06 -14.79
N VAL A 8 -6.51 16.09 -13.98
CA VAL A 8 -5.30 15.32 -14.28
C VAL A 8 -5.10 14.20 -13.25
N ILE A 9 -4.60 13.06 -13.71
CA ILE A 9 -4.38 11.85 -12.89
C ILE A 9 -2.90 11.51 -12.89
N MET A 10 -2.38 11.08 -11.74
CA MET A 10 -1.06 10.49 -11.63
C MET A 10 -1.01 9.37 -10.60
N THR A 11 0.00 8.50 -10.75
CA THR A 11 0.46 7.58 -9.72
C THR A 11 1.79 8.05 -9.17
N SER A 12 2.02 7.92 -7.87
CA SER A 12 3.23 8.38 -7.21
C SER A 12 3.64 7.45 -6.07
N GLY A 13 4.93 7.38 -5.78
CA GLY A 13 5.48 6.52 -4.72
C GLY A 13 5.76 5.10 -5.19
N GLY A 14 5.57 4.12 -4.32
CA GLY A 14 5.66 2.70 -4.69
C GLY A 14 4.43 2.26 -5.47
N ASP A 15 4.64 1.39 -6.45
CA ASP A 15 3.53 0.77 -7.17
C ASP A 15 2.79 -0.25 -6.29
N ALA A 16 1.51 -0.42 -6.61
CA ALA A 16 0.64 -1.37 -5.93
C ALA A 16 -0.33 -2.02 -6.94
N PRO A 17 -0.62 -3.32 -6.82
CA PRO A 17 -1.59 -3.99 -7.68
C PRO A 17 -2.97 -3.34 -7.53
N GLY A 18 -3.58 -2.90 -8.65
CA GLY A 18 -4.85 -2.17 -8.64
C GLY A 18 -4.74 -0.68 -8.99
N MET A 19 -3.54 -0.09 -9.03
CA MET A 19 -3.36 1.29 -9.49
C MET A 19 -3.91 1.50 -10.90
N ASN A 20 -3.73 0.55 -11.82
CA ASN A 20 -4.29 0.62 -13.16
C ASN A 20 -5.84 0.57 -13.15
N ALA A 21 -6.44 -0.19 -12.25
CA ALA A 21 -7.90 -0.20 -12.10
C ALA A 21 -8.41 1.16 -11.58
N ALA A 22 -7.67 1.82 -10.68
CA ALA A 22 -7.99 3.17 -10.18
C ALA A 22 -7.85 4.22 -11.29
N ILE A 23 -6.75 4.22 -12.06
CA ILE A 23 -6.54 5.09 -13.23
C ILE A 23 -7.73 4.95 -14.19
N ARG A 24 -8.11 3.71 -14.50
CA ARG A 24 -9.24 3.42 -15.37
C ARG A 24 -10.56 3.98 -14.83
N ALA A 25 -10.81 3.80 -13.55
CA ALA A 25 -12.06 4.25 -12.93
C ALA A 25 -12.17 5.78 -12.93
N VAL A 26 -11.13 6.49 -12.51
CA VAL A 26 -11.07 7.95 -12.53
C VAL A 26 -11.26 8.47 -13.96
N THR A 27 -10.50 7.94 -14.93
CA THR A 27 -10.57 8.37 -16.34
C THR A 27 -11.99 8.21 -16.91
N ARG A 28 -12.58 7.02 -16.76
CA ARG A 28 -13.90 6.74 -17.32
C ARG A 28 -15.01 7.51 -16.63
N SER A 29 -14.96 7.62 -15.30
CA SER A 29 -15.94 8.39 -14.55
C SER A 29 -15.84 9.88 -14.87
N ALA A 30 -14.65 10.45 -15.01
CA ALA A 30 -14.46 11.84 -15.38
C ALA A 30 -15.02 12.13 -16.77
N ILE A 31 -14.69 11.32 -17.77
CA ILE A 31 -15.19 11.48 -19.15
C ILE A 31 -16.72 11.32 -19.20
N TYR A 32 -17.28 10.33 -18.47
CA TYR A 32 -18.73 10.13 -18.39
C TYR A 32 -19.47 11.36 -17.85
N ASN A 33 -18.86 12.09 -16.92
CA ASN A 33 -19.40 13.31 -16.32
C ASN A 33 -18.99 14.59 -17.08
N GLY A 34 -18.41 14.48 -18.29
CA GLY A 34 -18.11 15.61 -19.18
C GLY A 34 -16.83 16.37 -18.85
N PHE A 35 -15.91 15.82 -18.05
CA PHE A 35 -14.61 16.42 -17.79
C PHE A 35 -13.58 16.05 -18.87
N ASN A 36 -12.67 16.99 -19.16
CA ASN A 36 -11.45 16.69 -19.88
C ASN A 36 -10.48 15.97 -18.95
N VAL A 37 -9.79 14.94 -19.45
CA VAL A 37 -8.85 14.15 -18.66
C VAL A 37 -7.46 14.23 -19.27
N LYS A 38 -6.48 14.49 -18.42
CA LYS A 38 -5.05 14.38 -18.71
C LYS A 38 -4.39 13.42 -17.75
N ALA A 39 -3.23 12.87 -18.13
CA ALA A 39 -2.44 11.99 -17.28
C ALA A 39 -0.99 12.48 -17.20
N ILE A 40 -0.42 12.45 -16.00
CA ILE A 40 0.97 12.73 -15.73
C ILE A 40 1.72 11.41 -15.65
N TYR A 41 2.79 11.27 -16.42
CA TYR A 41 3.69 10.14 -16.36
C TYR A 41 4.78 10.38 -15.32
N ARG A 42 5.23 9.33 -14.61
CA ARG A 42 6.27 9.37 -13.57
C ARG A 42 5.96 10.27 -12.37
N GLY A 43 4.67 10.47 -12.06
CA GLY A 43 4.22 11.16 -10.85
C GLY A 43 4.71 12.61 -10.76
N TYR A 44 5.14 13.03 -9.57
CA TYR A 44 5.59 14.41 -9.33
C TYR A 44 6.81 14.81 -10.15
N ASP A 45 7.68 13.88 -10.49
CA ASP A 45 8.82 14.15 -11.35
C ASP A 45 8.35 14.56 -12.76
N GLY A 46 7.39 13.81 -13.29
CA GLY A 46 6.80 14.15 -14.58
C GLY A 46 5.93 15.42 -14.57
N LEU A 47 5.33 15.75 -13.42
CA LEU A 47 4.60 17.02 -13.27
C LEU A 47 5.54 18.23 -13.38
N ILE A 48 6.73 18.16 -12.77
CA ILE A 48 7.79 19.20 -12.87
C ILE A 48 8.29 19.31 -14.30
N ASN A 49 8.43 18.18 -15.00
CA ASN A 49 9.01 18.11 -16.36
C ASN A 49 7.94 18.18 -17.48
N ASP A 50 6.71 18.54 -17.14
CA ASP A 50 5.60 18.70 -18.10
C ASP A 50 5.30 17.42 -18.92
N GLU A 51 5.49 16.24 -18.31
CA GLU A 51 5.15 14.94 -18.93
C GLU A 51 3.65 14.66 -18.84
N ILE A 52 2.85 15.58 -19.34
CA ILE A 52 1.40 15.60 -19.29
C ILE A 52 0.82 15.29 -20.67
N LYS A 53 -0.14 14.38 -20.73
CA LYS A 53 -0.77 14.01 -22.01
C LYS A 53 -2.29 13.93 -21.87
N PRO A 54 -3.05 14.30 -22.94
CA PRO A 54 -4.48 14.01 -23.01
C PRO A 54 -4.75 12.51 -22.81
N PHE A 55 -5.85 12.19 -22.12
CA PHE A 55 -6.18 10.82 -21.77
C PHE A 55 -7.64 10.51 -22.11
N THR A 56 -7.86 9.40 -22.81
CA THR A 56 -9.18 8.98 -23.30
C THR A 56 -9.57 7.62 -22.73
N THR A 57 -10.78 7.18 -23.02
CA THR A 57 -11.25 5.84 -22.62
C THR A 57 -10.45 4.71 -23.30
N GLU A 58 -9.82 4.99 -24.43
CA GLU A 58 -8.98 4.02 -25.17
C GLU A 58 -7.67 3.75 -24.42
N ASN A 59 -7.04 4.80 -23.85
CA ASN A 59 -5.80 4.67 -23.08
C ASN A 59 -5.94 3.75 -21.86
N VAL A 60 -7.16 3.61 -21.35
CA VAL A 60 -7.47 2.77 -20.19
C VAL A 60 -8.23 1.49 -20.52
N SER A 61 -8.28 1.12 -21.81
CA SER A 61 -8.90 -0.11 -22.24
C SER A 61 -8.05 -1.31 -21.85
N GLY A 62 -8.67 -2.37 -21.31
CA GLY A 62 -7.99 -3.64 -20.97
C GLY A 62 -7.10 -3.62 -19.72
N ILE A 63 -6.86 -2.48 -19.08
CA ILE A 63 -5.84 -2.38 -18.00
C ILE A 63 -6.32 -2.79 -16.61
N ILE A 64 -7.61 -3.03 -16.39
CA ILE A 64 -8.16 -3.34 -15.06
C ILE A 64 -7.50 -4.54 -14.37
N GLY A 65 -7.04 -5.51 -15.15
CA GLY A 65 -6.40 -6.74 -14.67
C GLY A 65 -4.87 -6.72 -14.73
N THR A 66 -4.25 -5.59 -15.09
CA THR A 66 -2.78 -5.49 -15.18
C THR A 66 -2.18 -4.97 -13.88
N GLY A 67 -1.08 -5.58 -13.43
CA GLY A 67 -0.30 -5.11 -12.29
C GLY A 67 0.52 -3.85 -12.61
N GLY A 68 1.18 -3.31 -11.58
CA GLY A 68 1.96 -2.08 -11.70
C GLY A 68 1.11 -0.86 -12.07
N THR A 69 1.71 0.12 -12.75
CA THR A 69 1.04 1.33 -13.22
C THR A 69 1.47 1.73 -14.63
N ILE A 70 0.51 1.95 -15.52
CA ILE A 70 0.78 2.40 -16.90
C ILE A 70 1.32 3.83 -16.94
N LEU A 71 1.03 4.65 -15.93
CA LEU A 71 1.54 6.02 -15.81
C LEU A 71 2.98 6.05 -15.28
N LYS A 72 3.53 4.90 -14.89
CA LYS A 72 4.82 4.80 -14.21
C LYS A 72 4.83 5.61 -12.91
N THR A 73 5.89 5.50 -12.15
CA THR A 73 6.07 6.25 -10.92
C THR A 73 7.55 6.56 -10.72
N ALA A 74 7.85 7.67 -10.07
CA ALA A 74 9.19 8.06 -9.68
C ALA A 74 9.15 8.74 -8.31
N ARG A 75 10.27 8.66 -7.59
CA ARG A 75 10.50 9.49 -6.39
C ARG A 75 11.12 10.80 -6.84
N SER A 76 10.47 11.93 -6.59
CA SER A 76 10.99 13.24 -6.92
C SER A 76 11.52 13.93 -5.67
N LYS A 77 12.85 14.09 -5.58
CA LYS A 77 13.47 14.91 -4.54
C LYS A 77 13.22 16.39 -4.79
N GLU A 78 13.14 16.79 -6.05
CA GLU A 78 12.91 18.18 -6.46
C GLU A 78 11.54 18.66 -6.00
N PHE A 79 10.48 17.83 -6.09
CA PHE A 79 9.14 18.19 -5.59
C PHE A 79 9.08 18.43 -4.08
N MET A 80 10.07 17.95 -3.32
CA MET A 80 10.17 18.24 -1.88
C MET A 80 10.58 19.68 -1.59
N THR A 81 11.15 20.39 -2.57
CA THR A 81 11.54 21.82 -2.48
C THR A 81 10.39 22.74 -2.90
N GLU A 82 10.39 23.99 -2.44
CA GLU A 82 9.44 25.01 -2.89
C GLU A 82 9.59 25.32 -4.37
N GLU A 83 10.83 25.43 -4.86
CA GLU A 83 11.13 25.68 -6.27
C GLU A 83 10.60 24.56 -7.18
N GLY A 84 10.73 23.30 -6.77
CA GLY A 84 10.21 22.17 -7.54
C GLY A 84 8.68 22.17 -7.58
N ARG A 85 8.01 22.52 -6.48
CA ARG A 85 6.56 22.65 -6.47
C ARG A 85 6.07 23.88 -7.26
N GLN A 86 6.84 24.98 -7.28
CA GLN A 86 6.54 26.12 -8.14
C GLN A 86 6.57 25.74 -9.62
N LYS A 87 7.60 25.02 -10.09
CA LYS A 87 7.67 24.48 -11.46
C LYS A 87 6.48 23.55 -11.77
N ALA A 88 6.14 22.67 -10.84
CA ALA A 88 4.98 21.80 -10.98
C ALA A 88 3.68 22.60 -11.15
N TYR A 89 3.54 23.70 -10.42
CA TYR A 89 2.37 24.59 -10.55
C TYR A 89 2.34 25.33 -11.87
N GLU A 90 3.49 25.75 -12.41
CA GLU A 90 3.60 26.33 -13.75
C GLU A 90 3.10 25.35 -14.83
N SER A 91 3.42 24.05 -14.70
CA SER A 91 2.89 23.01 -15.59
C SER A 91 1.36 22.87 -15.45
N ILE A 92 0.81 22.92 -14.20
CA ILE A 92 -0.64 22.91 -13.96
C ILE A 92 -1.33 24.09 -14.64
N GLN A 93 -0.75 25.30 -14.54
CA GLN A 93 -1.32 26.51 -15.18
C GLN A 93 -1.24 26.44 -16.70
N LYS A 94 -0.08 26.06 -17.24
CA LYS A 94 0.14 25.91 -18.69
C LYS A 94 -0.85 24.94 -19.32
N GLU A 95 -1.12 23.85 -18.65
CA GLU A 95 -2.00 22.78 -19.10
C GLU A 95 -3.48 22.98 -18.72
N GLU A 96 -3.83 24.15 -18.17
CA GLU A 96 -5.20 24.52 -17.75
C GLU A 96 -5.88 23.43 -16.89
N ILE A 97 -5.16 22.93 -15.89
CA ILE A 97 -5.61 21.86 -15.00
C ILE A 97 -6.31 22.47 -13.78
N ASP A 98 -7.53 22.03 -13.51
CA ASP A 98 -8.35 22.52 -12.39
C ASP A 98 -8.28 21.61 -11.16
N ALA A 99 -8.05 20.31 -11.35
CA ALA A 99 -7.99 19.34 -10.25
C ALA A 99 -6.97 18.24 -10.53
N LEU A 100 -6.28 17.81 -9.46
CA LEU A 100 -5.27 16.75 -9.47
C LEU A 100 -5.76 15.55 -8.67
N VAL A 101 -5.81 14.36 -9.32
CA VAL A 101 -6.07 13.08 -8.66
C VAL A 101 -4.75 12.34 -8.48
N VAL A 102 -4.37 12.07 -7.23
CA VAL A 102 -3.12 11.40 -6.85
C VAL A 102 -3.41 10.01 -6.30
N ILE A 103 -2.90 8.98 -6.97
CA ILE A 103 -2.99 7.60 -6.53
C ILE A 103 -1.65 7.21 -5.91
N GLY A 104 -1.61 6.98 -4.59
CA GLY A 104 -0.36 6.65 -3.91
C GLY A 104 -0.50 6.51 -2.40
N GLY A 105 0.61 6.27 -1.73
CA GLY A 105 0.70 6.12 -0.28
C GLY A 105 0.96 7.44 0.46
N ASN A 106 1.34 7.34 1.73
CA ASN A 106 1.56 8.45 2.66
C ASN A 106 2.39 9.60 2.08
N GLY A 107 3.58 9.30 1.53
CA GLY A 107 4.46 10.33 0.96
C GLY A 107 3.84 11.06 -0.24
N SER A 108 3.10 10.36 -1.08
CA SER A 108 2.43 10.94 -2.25
C SER A 108 1.27 11.85 -1.84
N LEU A 109 0.48 11.45 -0.85
CA LEU A 109 -0.63 12.25 -0.33
C LEU A 109 -0.12 13.44 0.48
N THR A 110 1.02 13.32 1.16
CA THR A 110 1.71 14.46 1.80
C THR A 110 2.13 15.50 0.76
N GLY A 111 2.69 15.05 -0.36
CA GLY A 111 3.00 15.92 -1.48
C GLY A 111 1.77 16.66 -2.02
N ALA A 112 0.67 15.94 -2.23
CA ALA A 112 -0.61 16.52 -2.68
C ALA A 112 -1.16 17.55 -1.68
N MET A 113 -1.11 17.25 -0.38
CA MET A 113 -1.57 18.17 0.67
C MET A 113 -0.73 19.46 0.69
N ASN A 114 0.59 19.36 0.63
CA ASN A 114 1.46 20.54 0.61
C ASN A 114 1.22 21.37 -0.64
N PHE A 115 1.13 20.73 -1.80
CA PHE A 115 0.86 21.39 -3.07
C PHE A 115 -0.50 22.11 -3.08
N ALA A 116 -1.54 21.46 -2.58
CA ALA A 116 -2.87 22.08 -2.44
C ALA A 116 -2.89 23.29 -1.53
N ARG A 117 -2.10 23.27 -0.44
CA ARG A 117 -2.01 24.37 0.52
C ARG A 117 -1.24 25.56 -0.05
N GLU A 118 -0.19 25.32 -0.82
CA GLU A 118 0.67 26.37 -1.37
C GLU A 118 0.03 27.10 -2.56
N PHE A 119 -0.71 26.39 -3.40
CA PHE A 119 -1.21 26.90 -4.68
C PHE A 119 -2.73 26.89 -4.84
N ASP A 120 -3.47 26.57 -3.80
CA ASP A 120 -4.94 26.47 -3.81
C ASP A 120 -5.51 25.58 -4.92
N ILE A 121 -4.78 24.54 -5.32
CA ILE A 121 -5.27 23.57 -6.28
C ILE A 121 -6.12 22.49 -5.62
N CYS A 122 -7.19 22.04 -6.30
CA CYS A 122 -7.99 20.91 -5.83
C CYS A 122 -7.21 19.61 -5.97
N CYS A 123 -6.87 18.97 -4.83
CA CYS A 123 -6.22 17.67 -4.81
C CYS A 123 -7.14 16.60 -4.22
N ILE A 124 -7.29 15.47 -4.91
CA ILE A 124 -8.02 14.30 -4.44
C ILE A 124 -7.04 13.11 -4.36
N GLY A 125 -6.95 12.49 -3.20
CA GLY A 125 -6.09 11.32 -2.96
C GLY A 125 -6.83 10.00 -3.11
N LEU A 126 -6.20 8.99 -3.69
CA LEU A 126 -6.64 7.60 -3.65
C LEU A 126 -5.58 6.75 -2.94
N PRO A 127 -5.95 5.90 -1.97
CA PRO A 127 -5.02 5.17 -1.12
C PRO A 127 -4.39 3.99 -1.87
N GLY A 128 -3.35 4.25 -2.67
CA GLY A 128 -2.62 3.27 -3.47
C GLY A 128 -1.32 2.86 -2.78
N THR A 129 -1.37 1.88 -1.89
CA THR A 129 -0.22 1.30 -1.18
C THR A 129 -0.53 -0.10 -0.69
N ILE A 130 0.48 -0.97 -0.64
CA ILE A 130 0.34 -2.32 -0.08
C ILE A 130 0.43 -2.34 1.46
N ASP A 131 0.95 -1.29 2.08
CA ASP A 131 1.29 -1.26 3.51
C ASP A 131 0.05 -1.14 4.41
N ASN A 132 -1.09 -0.73 3.85
CA ASN A 132 -2.38 -0.54 4.55
C ASN A 132 -2.32 0.42 5.75
N ASP A 133 -1.43 1.40 5.70
CA ASP A 133 -1.07 2.31 6.79
C ASP A 133 -1.79 3.67 6.75
N LEU A 134 -2.67 3.91 5.77
CA LEU A 134 -3.41 5.16 5.64
C LEU A 134 -4.66 5.18 6.52
N TYR A 135 -4.78 6.24 7.34
CA TYR A 135 -5.98 6.46 8.15
C TYR A 135 -7.20 6.79 7.29
N GLY A 136 -8.39 6.36 7.75
CA GLY A 136 -9.65 6.72 7.10
C GLY A 136 -10.12 5.75 6.02
N THR A 137 -9.44 4.65 5.81
CA THR A 137 -9.90 3.54 4.95
C THR A 137 -9.67 2.18 5.61
N ASP A 138 -10.57 1.23 5.41
CA ASP A 138 -10.41 -0.14 5.91
C ASP A 138 -9.25 -0.85 5.20
N ASN A 139 -9.21 -0.72 3.87
CA ASN A 139 -8.13 -1.29 3.05
C ASN A 139 -7.61 -0.25 2.05
N THR A 140 -6.32 -0.36 1.72
CA THR A 140 -5.69 0.36 0.63
C THR A 140 -5.64 -0.49 -0.63
N ILE A 141 -5.58 0.18 -1.80
CA ILE A 141 -5.49 -0.48 -3.11
C ILE A 141 -4.14 -1.20 -3.20
N GLY A 142 -4.17 -2.50 -3.41
CA GLY A 142 -3.00 -3.37 -3.51
C GLY A 142 -2.76 -4.25 -2.28
N TYR A 143 -3.36 -3.92 -1.14
CA TYR A 143 -3.19 -4.67 0.09
C TYR A 143 -3.72 -6.12 -0.01
N ASP A 144 -4.95 -6.30 -0.50
CA ASP A 144 -5.55 -7.63 -0.62
C ASP A 144 -4.77 -8.54 -1.58
N THR A 145 -4.32 -8.01 -2.70
CA THR A 145 -3.47 -8.76 -3.65
C THR A 145 -2.15 -9.18 -3.00
N THR A 146 -1.52 -8.27 -2.26
CA THR A 146 -0.27 -8.54 -1.55
C THR A 146 -0.46 -9.62 -0.49
N MET A 147 -1.56 -9.56 0.26
CA MET A 147 -1.92 -10.59 1.22
C MET A 147 -2.03 -11.97 0.57
N ASN A 148 -2.73 -12.09 -0.56
CA ASN A 148 -2.84 -13.34 -1.30
C ASN A 148 -1.47 -13.85 -1.79
N THR A 149 -0.61 -12.95 -2.27
CA THR A 149 0.75 -13.30 -2.69
C THR A 149 1.59 -13.83 -1.53
N ILE A 150 1.52 -13.20 -0.36
CA ILE A 150 2.25 -13.65 0.84
C ILE A 150 1.75 -15.04 1.25
N VAL A 151 0.43 -15.23 1.35
CA VAL A 151 -0.17 -16.51 1.75
C VAL A 151 0.27 -17.63 0.80
N GLU A 152 0.20 -17.42 -0.51
CA GLU A 152 0.67 -18.40 -1.50
C GLU A 152 2.16 -18.75 -1.32
N CYS A 153 3.00 -17.76 -1.04
CA CYS A 153 4.42 -18.00 -0.79
C CYS A 153 4.64 -18.78 0.50
N VAL A 154 3.92 -18.43 1.56
CA VAL A 154 4.02 -19.12 2.87
C VAL A 154 3.56 -20.56 2.76
N ASP A 155 2.47 -20.85 2.06
CA ASP A 155 1.97 -22.21 1.85
C ASP A 155 3.03 -23.09 1.15
N ARG A 156 3.69 -22.56 0.10
CA ARG A 156 4.80 -23.26 -0.58
C ARG A 156 6.01 -23.50 0.32
N ILE A 157 6.34 -22.53 1.20
CA ILE A 157 7.44 -22.67 2.16
C ILE A 157 7.06 -23.68 3.25
N ARG A 158 5.79 -23.73 3.65
CA ARG A 158 5.30 -24.69 4.65
C ARG A 158 5.52 -26.13 4.22
N ASP A 159 5.30 -26.47 2.95
CA ASP A 159 5.51 -27.83 2.43
C ASP A 159 6.97 -28.29 2.66
N THR A 160 7.94 -27.41 2.37
CA THR A 160 9.36 -27.74 2.59
C THR A 160 9.74 -27.68 4.08
N ALA A 161 9.15 -26.76 4.85
CA ALA A 161 9.40 -26.65 6.28
C ALA A 161 9.00 -27.96 7.00
N GLN A 162 7.83 -28.51 6.68
CA GLN A 162 7.35 -29.77 7.25
C GLN A 162 8.19 -30.97 6.80
N SER A 163 8.58 -31.02 5.51
CA SER A 163 9.36 -32.13 4.96
C SER A 163 10.74 -32.29 5.60
N HIS A 164 11.31 -31.21 6.13
CA HIS A 164 12.67 -31.17 6.68
C HIS A 164 12.76 -30.78 8.16
N GLU A 165 11.62 -30.66 8.84
CA GLU A 165 11.56 -30.24 10.26
C GLU A 165 12.29 -28.92 10.52
N ARG A 166 12.03 -27.89 9.68
CA ARG A 166 12.73 -26.60 9.67
C ARG A 166 11.93 -25.47 10.25
N ILE A 167 12.66 -24.48 10.77
CA ILE A 167 12.09 -23.18 11.18
C ILE A 167 12.35 -22.15 10.09
N PHE A 168 11.29 -21.50 9.60
CA PHE A 168 11.40 -20.44 8.61
C PHE A 168 11.02 -19.09 9.21
N PHE A 169 11.91 -18.12 9.06
CA PHE A 169 11.62 -16.70 9.22
C PHE A 169 11.32 -16.13 7.83
N ILE A 170 10.09 -15.65 7.64
CA ILE A 170 9.64 -15.11 6.34
C ILE A 170 9.43 -13.61 6.50
N GLU A 171 10.28 -12.80 5.82
CA GLU A 171 10.18 -11.36 5.84
C GLU A 171 9.18 -10.86 4.82
N VAL A 172 8.27 -10.01 5.28
CA VAL A 172 7.26 -9.34 4.47
C VAL A 172 7.43 -7.83 4.54
N MET A 173 7.01 -7.12 3.49
CA MET A 173 6.99 -5.66 3.45
C MET A 173 6.02 -5.09 4.48
N GLY A 174 5.89 -3.78 4.56
CA GLY A 174 4.99 -3.07 5.47
C GLY A 174 5.61 -1.81 6.07
N ARG A 175 6.91 -1.58 5.87
CA ARG A 175 7.69 -0.47 6.46
C ARG A 175 7.57 -0.42 7.99
N ASP A 176 6.96 0.68 8.48
CA ASP A 176 6.76 0.96 9.90
C ASP A 176 5.41 0.40 10.42
N ALA A 177 4.69 -0.39 9.60
CA ALA A 177 3.38 -0.94 9.91
C ALA A 177 3.34 -2.47 9.78
N GLY A 178 2.84 -3.15 10.78
CA GLY A 178 2.77 -4.62 10.87
C GLY A 178 1.52 -5.25 10.27
N PHE A 179 0.68 -4.51 9.54
CA PHE A 179 -0.59 -5.03 9.01
C PHE A 179 -0.41 -6.23 8.08
N LEU A 180 0.59 -6.20 7.19
CA LEU A 180 0.88 -7.34 6.31
C LEU A 180 1.35 -8.54 7.12
N ALA A 181 2.29 -8.34 8.05
CA ALA A 181 2.84 -9.43 8.84
C ALA A 181 1.78 -10.08 9.73
N GLN A 182 1.01 -9.28 10.48
CA GLN A 182 -0.03 -9.78 11.38
C GLN A 182 -1.10 -10.57 10.62
N ASN A 183 -1.67 -9.97 9.58
CA ASN A 183 -2.79 -10.59 8.88
C ASN A 183 -2.35 -11.80 8.04
N SER A 184 -1.15 -11.76 7.44
CA SER A 184 -0.64 -12.92 6.71
C SER A 184 -0.25 -14.07 7.63
N ALA A 185 0.24 -13.79 8.84
CA ALA A 185 0.50 -14.83 9.84
C ALA A 185 -0.80 -15.58 10.22
N ILE A 186 -1.87 -14.84 10.49
CA ILE A 186 -3.18 -15.45 10.78
C ILE A 186 -3.69 -16.23 9.57
N ALA A 187 -3.68 -15.62 8.39
CA ALA A 187 -4.24 -16.22 7.18
C ALA A 187 -3.48 -17.48 6.72
N SER A 188 -2.19 -17.56 6.97
CA SER A 188 -1.36 -18.72 6.63
C SER A 188 -1.21 -19.73 7.77
N GLY A 189 -1.76 -19.45 8.97
CA GLY A 189 -1.56 -20.29 10.15
C GLY A 189 -0.09 -20.36 10.57
N ALA A 190 0.64 -19.25 10.45
CA ALA A 190 1.99 -19.15 11.00
C ALA A 190 1.96 -19.17 12.53
N GLU A 191 3.03 -19.64 13.12
CA GLU A 191 3.11 -19.79 14.56
C GLU A 191 3.36 -18.48 15.29
N ALA A 192 3.99 -17.47 14.63
CA ALA A 192 4.21 -16.15 15.22
C ALA A 192 4.29 -15.06 14.15
N ALA A 193 4.06 -13.81 14.57
CA ALA A 193 4.35 -12.60 13.80
C ALA A 193 5.21 -11.64 14.63
N ILE A 194 6.26 -11.11 14.02
CA ILE A 194 7.11 -10.06 14.60
C ILE A 194 6.78 -8.76 13.86
N ILE A 195 6.24 -7.79 14.60
CA ILE A 195 5.67 -6.55 14.06
C ILE A 195 6.22 -5.32 14.80
N PRO A 196 6.28 -4.14 14.15
CA PRO A 196 6.79 -2.92 14.78
C PRO A 196 5.95 -2.42 15.96
N GLU A 197 4.64 -2.67 15.93
CA GLU A 197 3.67 -2.21 16.95
C GLU A 197 3.73 -3.02 18.25
N ASP A 198 4.37 -4.17 18.22
CA ASP A 198 4.59 -5.00 19.38
C ASP A 198 6.11 -5.17 19.56
N SER A 199 6.62 -4.75 20.73
CA SER A 199 8.01 -4.98 21.12
C SER A 199 8.19 -6.45 21.50
N THR A 200 7.93 -7.38 20.58
CA THR A 200 8.22 -8.79 20.77
C THR A 200 9.72 -8.92 20.98
N ASP A 201 10.12 -8.98 22.25
CA ASP A 201 11.50 -9.23 22.62
C ASP A 201 11.86 -10.66 22.18
N VAL A 202 13.12 -10.85 21.85
CA VAL A 202 13.66 -12.17 21.48
C VAL A 202 13.39 -13.20 22.58
N ASP A 203 13.30 -12.78 23.84
CA ASP A 203 12.93 -13.64 24.95
C ASP A 203 11.49 -14.20 24.83
N GLN A 204 10.55 -13.46 24.26
CA GLN A 204 9.21 -13.97 23.96
C GLN A 204 9.24 -14.96 22.80
N LEU A 205 10.06 -14.70 21.78
CA LEU A 205 10.29 -15.65 20.69
C LEU A 205 10.94 -16.94 21.21
N ALA A 206 11.92 -16.85 22.12
CA ALA A 206 12.53 -17.99 22.78
C ALA A 206 11.49 -18.81 23.57
N GLN A 207 10.65 -18.15 24.37
CA GLN A 207 9.55 -18.82 25.09
C GLN A 207 8.54 -19.49 24.15
N PHE A 208 8.25 -18.85 23.02
CA PHE A 208 7.37 -19.41 21.99
C PHE A 208 8.01 -20.67 21.37
N MET A 209 9.29 -20.59 21.02
CA MET A 209 10.06 -21.71 20.48
C MET A 209 10.10 -22.88 21.50
N GLU A 210 10.40 -22.62 22.78
CA GLU A 210 10.40 -23.63 23.84
C GLU A 210 9.02 -24.31 24.00
N ARG A 211 7.91 -23.55 23.88
CA ARG A 211 6.56 -24.13 23.93
C ARG A 211 6.29 -25.04 22.73
N GLY A 212 6.73 -24.63 21.52
CA GLY A 212 6.65 -25.44 20.31
C GLY A 212 7.45 -26.73 20.42
N ILE A 213 8.69 -26.66 20.92
CA ILE A 213 9.56 -27.81 21.18
C ILE A 213 8.91 -28.80 22.14
N ARG A 214 8.40 -28.32 23.28
CA ARG A 214 7.71 -29.15 24.29
C ARG A 214 6.50 -29.89 23.72
N LYS A 215 5.90 -29.38 22.63
CA LYS A 215 4.77 -30.00 21.94
C LYS A 215 5.19 -30.87 20.75
N SER A 216 6.46 -31.18 20.60
CA SER A 216 7.00 -32.00 19.48
C SER A 216 6.75 -31.37 18.10
N LYS A 217 6.50 -30.06 18.00
CA LYS A 217 6.47 -29.37 16.72
C LYS A 217 7.89 -29.23 16.21
N LYS A 218 8.16 -29.83 15.07
CA LYS A 218 9.49 -29.85 14.45
C LYS A 218 9.65 -28.80 13.33
N SER A 219 8.55 -28.25 12.83
CA SER A 219 8.54 -27.18 11.84
C SER A 219 7.78 -25.98 12.38
N CYS A 220 8.25 -24.76 12.04
CA CYS A 220 7.68 -23.52 12.51
C CYS A 220 7.84 -22.44 11.44
N ILE A 221 6.83 -21.60 11.27
CA ILE A 221 6.86 -20.43 10.40
C ILE A 221 6.65 -19.18 11.26
N VAL A 222 7.58 -18.24 11.16
CA VAL A 222 7.52 -16.94 11.80
C VAL A 222 7.48 -15.88 10.72
N ILE A 223 6.43 -15.08 10.67
CA ILE A 223 6.33 -13.93 9.75
C ILE A 223 6.98 -12.73 10.41
N VAL A 224 7.84 -12.02 9.68
CA VAL A 224 8.58 -10.86 10.19
C VAL A 224 8.30 -9.65 9.30
N SER A 225 7.84 -8.55 9.87
CA SER A 225 7.76 -7.28 9.16
C SER A 225 9.15 -6.75 8.82
N GLU A 226 9.35 -6.25 7.60
CA GLU A 226 10.62 -5.61 7.21
C GLU A 226 10.95 -4.47 8.18
N SER A 227 12.21 -4.38 8.57
CA SER A 227 12.69 -3.30 9.43
C SER A 227 14.14 -2.97 9.08
N PRO A 228 14.50 -1.67 9.06
CA PRO A 228 15.89 -1.26 8.86
C PRO A 228 16.85 -1.75 9.97
N LYS A 229 16.30 -2.08 11.15
CA LYS A 229 17.10 -2.46 12.33
C LYS A 229 17.09 -3.96 12.59
N CYS A 230 15.94 -4.62 12.46
CA CYS A 230 15.73 -6.00 12.92
C CYS A 230 14.80 -6.72 11.93
N GLY A 231 15.33 -7.13 10.77
CA GLY A 231 14.61 -7.99 9.82
C GLY A 231 14.74 -9.48 10.14
N ALA A 232 14.19 -10.33 9.28
CA ALA A 232 14.16 -11.78 9.48
C ALA A 232 15.55 -12.41 9.69
N LEU A 233 16.58 -11.86 9.05
CA LEU A 233 17.96 -12.33 9.26
C LEU A 233 18.44 -12.14 10.70
N TYR A 234 18.12 -11.00 11.32
CA TYR A 234 18.48 -10.71 12.69
C TYR A 234 17.89 -11.74 13.67
N TYR A 235 16.60 -12.00 13.56
CA TYR A 235 15.92 -12.97 14.43
C TYR A 235 16.39 -14.40 14.18
N ALA A 236 16.58 -14.78 12.92
CA ALA A 236 17.10 -16.09 12.55
C ALA A 236 18.50 -16.35 13.12
N ASP A 237 19.39 -15.35 13.07
CA ASP A 237 20.75 -15.48 13.62
C ASP A 237 20.76 -15.58 15.14
N ARG A 238 19.84 -14.93 15.83
CA ARG A 238 19.68 -15.09 17.27
C ARG A 238 19.20 -16.50 17.63
N VAL A 239 18.16 -16.99 16.93
CA VAL A 239 17.66 -18.36 17.19
C VAL A 239 18.71 -19.40 16.88
N ARG A 240 19.51 -19.27 15.83
CA ARG A 240 20.63 -20.19 15.53
C ARG A 240 21.67 -20.24 16.64
N LYS A 241 21.92 -19.12 17.33
CA LYS A 241 22.89 -19.05 18.44
C LYS A 241 22.34 -19.65 19.73
N GLU A 242 21.08 -19.41 20.02
CA GLU A 242 20.43 -19.85 21.26
C GLU A 242 19.96 -21.31 21.17
N PHE A 243 19.57 -21.76 19.96
CA PHE A 243 19.04 -23.10 19.70
C PHE A 243 19.73 -23.75 18.48
N PRO A 244 21.02 -24.16 18.63
CA PRO A 244 21.83 -24.64 17.51
C PRO A 244 21.34 -25.99 16.92
N GLU A 245 20.45 -26.71 17.62
CA GLU A 245 19.83 -27.95 17.17
C GLU A 245 18.79 -27.76 16.06
N PHE A 246 18.29 -26.52 15.83
CA PHE A 246 17.29 -26.25 14.80
C PHE A 246 17.91 -25.84 13.47
N ASP A 247 17.39 -26.39 12.38
CA ASP A 247 17.68 -25.93 11.02
C ASP A 247 16.84 -24.70 10.70
N VAL A 248 17.41 -23.51 10.95
CA VAL A 248 16.76 -22.21 10.75
C VAL A 248 17.04 -21.66 9.36
N ARG A 249 15.99 -21.33 8.63
CA ARG A 249 16.03 -20.75 7.29
C ARG A 249 15.36 -19.36 7.26
N VAL A 250 15.72 -18.56 6.26
CA VAL A 250 15.14 -17.24 6.02
C VAL A 250 14.67 -17.15 4.57
N SER A 251 13.49 -16.58 4.38
CA SER A 251 12.97 -16.20 3.08
C SER A 251 12.53 -14.74 3.12
N ILE A 252 13.10 -13.90 2.25
CA ILE A 252 12.72 -12.49 2.12
C ILE A 252 11.90 -12.36 0.86
N LEU A 253 10.58 -12.07 1.00
CA LEU A 253 9.68 -11.99 -0.15
C LEU A 253 9.90 -10.71 -0.98
N GLY A 254 10.29 -9.62 -0.33
CA GLY A 254 10.68 -8.39 -0.99
C GLY A 254 9.67 -7.90 -2.04
N HIS A 255 10.16 -7.43 -3.17
CA HIS A 255 9.35 -6.82 -4.24
C HIS A 255 8.39 -7.76 -4.97
N LEU A 256 8.45 -9.08 -4.75
CA LEU A 256 7.43 -10.01 -5.23
C LEU A 256 6.01 -9.59 -4.78
N GLN A 257 5.93 -8.98 -3.61
CA GLN A 257 4.70 -8.51 -2.98
C GLN A 257 4.06 -7.30 -3.68
N ARG A 258 4.81 -6.56 -4.51
CA ARG A 258 4.30 -5.40 -5.27
C ARG A 258 3.73 -5.76 -6.63
N GLY A 259 4.03 -6.96 -7.11
CA GLY A 259 3.66 -7.41 -8.44
C GLY A 259 2.33 -8.17 -8.50
N GLY A 260 2.02 -8.63 -9.69
CA GLY A 260 0.90 -9.52 -9.96
C GLY A 260 -0.38 -8.81 -10.41
N ARG A 261 -1.33 -9.63 -10.82
CA ARG A 261 -2.67 -9.16 -11.22
C ARG A 261 -3.48 -8.79 -9.98
N PRO A 262 -4.11 -7.62 -9.94
CA PRO A 262 -4.93 -7.24 -8.80
C PRO A 262 -6.07 -8.23 -8.57
N SER A 263 -6.32 -8.56 -7.30
CA SER A 263 -7.44 -9.38 -6.88
C SER A 263 -8.78 -8.73 -7.26
N ALA A 264 -9.86 -9.50 -7.22
CA ALA A 264 -11.20 -8.94 -7.43
C ALA A 264 -11.52 -7.83 -6.43
N ARG A 265 -11.08 -7.98 -5.18
CA ARG A 265 -11.30 -7.01 -4.12
C ARG A 265 -10.59 -5.69 -4.37
N ASP A 266 -9.31 -5.74 -4.77
CA ASP A 266 -8.55 -4.53 -5.13
C ASP A 266 -9.11 -3.83 -6.38
N ARG A 267 -9.58 -4.59 -7.38
CA ARG A 267 -10.24 -3.99 -8.56
C ARG A 267 -11.53 -3.27 -8.20
N ILE A 268 -12.35 -3.85 -7.32
CA ILE A 268 -13.60 -3.25 -6.85
C ILE A 268 -13.30 -2.02 -6.01
N LEU A 269 -12.37 -2.11 -5.06
CA LEU A 269 -11.94 -0.99 -4.22
C LEU A 269 -11.42 0.18 -5.07
N ALA A 270 -10.51 -0.10 -6.01
CA ALA A 270 -9.97 0.89 -6.94
C ALA A 270 -11.04 1.54 -7.81
N SER A 271 -12.03 0.75 -8.26
CA SER A 271 -13.14 1.27 -9.05
C SER A 271 -14.07 2.18 -8.24
N ARG A 272 -14.39 1.79 -7.00
CA ARG A 272 -15.23 2.58 -6.09
C ARG A 272 -14.56 3.89 -5.69
N THR A 273 -13.31 3.84 -5.27
CA THR A 273 -12.55 5.04 -4.88
C THR A 273 -12.30 5.95 -6.07
N GLY A 274 -12.04 5.39 -7.26
CA GLY A 274 -11.87 6.17 -8.48
C GLY A 274 -13.14 6.92 -8.92
N CYS A 275 -14.32 6.28 -8.87
CA CYS A 275 -15.60 6.95 -9.10
C CYS A 275 -15.89 7.97 -7.99
N GLY A 276 -15.64 7.60 -6.71
CA GLY A 276 -15.80 8.50 -5.58
C GLY A 276 -14.95 9.77 -5.66
N ALA A 277 -13.77 9.71 -6.32
CA ALA A 277 -12.95 10.90 -6.57
C ALA A 277 -13.67 11.92 -7.46
N ILE A 278 -14.35 11.46 -8.50
CA ILE A 278 -15.11 12.33 -9.41
C ILE A 278 -16.37 12.85 -8.73
N GLU A 279 -17.08 12.02 -7.99
CA GLU A 279 -18.23 12.45 -7.19
C GLU A 279 -17.82 13.53 -6.17
N ALA A 280 -16.69 13.37 -5.47
CA ALA A 280 -16.16 14.35 -4.55
C ALA A 280 -15.91 15.70 -5.25
N ILE A 281 -15.28 15.70 -6.43
CA ILE A 281 -15.05 16.91 -7.24
C ILE A 281 -16.37 17.57 -7.63
N MET A 282 -17.36 16.79 -8.07
CA MET A 282 -18.67 17.31 -8.46
C MET A 282 -19.44 17.91 -7.27
N GLN A 283 -19.24 17.38 -6.07
CA GLN A 283 -19.81 17.88 -4.83
C GLN A 283 -19.03 19.06 -4.24
N GLY A 284 -17.96 19.52 -4.90
CA GLY A 284 -17.13 20.64 -4.44
C GLY A 284 -16.18 20.27 -3.30
N GLN A 285 -15.97 18.99 -3.03
CA GLN A 285 -14.96 18.52 -2.07
C GLN A 285 -13.56 18.82 -2.61
N ARG A 286 -12.67 19.21 -1.71
CA ARG A 286 -11.27 19.53 -2.04
C ARG A 286 -10.35 18.96 -0.97
N ASN A 287 -9.17 18.56 -1.38
CA ASN A 287 -8.09 18.15 -0.49
C ASN A 287 -8.48 17.02 0.46
N VAL A 288 -9.17 16.02 -0.11
CA VAL A 288 -9.63 14.82 0.58
C VAL A 288 -9.03 13.56 -0.05
N MET A 289 -8.83 12.55 0.78
CA MET A 289 -8.60 11.17 0.34
C MET A 289 -9.94 10.45 0.28
N ILE A 290 -10.12 9.66 -0.77
CA ILE A 290 -11.31 8.79 -0.92
C ILE A 290 -11.01 7.45 -0.26
N GLY A 291 -11.58 7.23 0.90
CA GLY A 291 -11.50 5.95 1.61
C GLY A 291 -12.76 5.10 1.43
N VAL A 292 -12.69 3.86 1.90
CA VAL A 292 -13.87 2.99 2.10
C VAL A 292 -13.84 2.50 3.54
N ARG A 293 -14.87 2.82 4.32
CA ARG A 293 -15.05 2.38 5.71
C ARG A 293 -16.41 1.73 5.87
N ASN A 294 -16.46 0.58 6.51
CA ASN A 294 -17.70 -0.18 6.70
C ASN A 294 -18.50 -0.35 5.39
N ASN A 295 -17.80 -0.63 4.31
CA ASN A 295 -18.35 -0.76 2.95
C ASN A 295 -18.97 0.52 2.35
N GLU A 296 -18.67 1.71 2.89
CA GLU A 296 -19.13 2.99 2.35
C GLU A 296 -17.95 3.86 1.92
N VAL A 297 -18.14 4.63 0.83
CA VAL A 297 -17.16 5.62 0.39
C VAL A 297 -17.19 6.81 1.33
N VAL A 298 -16.03 7.21 1.82
CA VAL A 298 -15.88 8.34 2.74
C VAL A 298 -14.85 9.33 2.21
N TYR A 299 -15.04 10.61 2.53
CA TYR A 299 -14.14 11.70 2.18
C TYR A 299 -13.36 12.11 3.43
N VAL A 300 -12.09 11.79 3.45
CA VAL A 300 -11.20 12.05 4.60
C VAL A 300 -10.27 13.20 4.26
N PRO A 301 -10.23 14.29 5.04
CA PRO A 301 -9.27 15.36 4.80
C PRO A 301 -7.85 14.82 4.64
N LEU A 302 -7.09 15.24 3.63
CA LEU A 302 -5.70 14.78 3.41
C LEU A 302 -4.84 14.97 4.66
N SER A 303 -5.05 16.07 5.38
CA SER A 303 -4.34 16.34 6.65
C SER A 303 -4.63 15.31 7.74
N GLU A 304 -5.82 14.76 7.78
CA GLU A 304 -6.21 13.71 8.72
C GLU A 304 -5.69 12.34 8.27
N ALA A 305 -5.87 12.01 6.99
CA ALA A 305 -5.42 10.75 6.41
C ALA A 305 -3.91 10.50 6.57
N ILE A 306 -3.10 11.58 6.59
CA ILE A 306 -1.64 11.50 6.63
C ILE A 306 -1.09 11.60 8.07
N ARG A 307 -1.74 12.38 8.94
CA ARG A 307 -1.22 12.67 10.28
C ARG A 307 -1.72 11.74 11.37
N SER A 308 -2.83 11.06 11.11
CA SER A 308 -3.41 10.14 12.07
C SER A 308 -2.91 8.72 11.81
N ASP A 309 -2.53 8.06 12.88
CA ASP A 309 -2.15 6.64 12.79
C ASP A 309 -3.41 5.80 12.54
N LYS A 310 -3.32 4.88 11.59
CA LYS A 310 -4.37 3.89 11.40
C LYS A 310 -4.39 2.95 12.62
N PRO A 311 -5.56 2.77 13.27
CA PRO A 311 -5.66 1.90 14.42
C PRO A 311 -5.23 0.47 14.10
N PHE A 312 -4.26 -0.03 14.86
CA PHE A 312 -3.81 -1.41 14.78
C PHE A 312 -4.69 -2.30 15.66
N ASP A 313 -5.25 -3.38 15.09
CA ASP A 313 -6.13 -4.26 15.87
C ASP A 313 -5.30 -5.27 16.71
N ARG A 314 -5.04 -4.88 17.96
CA ARG A 314 -4.34 -5.73 18.92
C ARG A 314 -5.10 -7.01 19.29
N LYS A 315 -6.41 -7.10 19.02
CA LYS A 315 -7.17 -8.33 19.28
C LYS A 315 -6.73 -9.44 18.34
N LEU A 316 -6.26 -9.10 17.14
CA LEU A 316 -5.75 -10.09 16.19
C LEU A 316 -4.44 -10.73 16.65
N ILE A 317 -3.62 -10.06 17.48
CA ILE A 317 -2.45 -10.68 18.12
C ILE A 317 -2.92 -11.85 19.01
N LYS A 318 -3.96 -11.60 19.82
CA LYS A 318 -4.54 -12.65 20.65
C LYS A 318 -5.10 -13.81 19.83
N VAL A 319 -5.74 -13.53 18.69
CA VAL A 319 -6.22 -14.57 17.76
C VAL A 319 -5.04 -15.41 17.25
N LEU A 320 -3.92 -14.77 16.86
CA LEU A 320 -2.74 -15.49 16.43
C LEU A 320 -2.19 -16.39 17.53
N ASP A 321 -2.07 -15.87 18.77
CA ASP A 321 -1.59 -16.61 19.93
C ASP A 321 -2.49 -17.84 20.25
N GLU A 322 -3.82 -17.67 20.19
CA GLU A 322 -4.78 -18.75 20.41
C GLU A 322 -4.70 -19.85 19.34
N LEU A 323 -4.41 -19.48 18.08
CA LEU A 323 -4.35 -20.42 16.96
C LEU A 323 -2.97 -21.07 16.78
N SER A 324 -1.93 -20.55 17.40
CA SER A 324 -0.55 -21.07 17.31
C SER A 324 -0.23 -22.27 18.22
N ILE A 325 -1.21 -22.77 18.97
CA ILE A 325 -1.06 -23.87 19.92
C ILE A 325 -0.96 -25.25 19.25
#